data_73fb5c426634750293ca5ebb4ed3b1d1
#
_entry.id   73fb5c426634750293ca5ebb4ed3b1d1
#
_cell.length_a   1.000
_cell.length_b   1.000
_cell.length_c   1.000
_cell.angle_alpha   90.00
_cell.angle_beta   90.00
_cell.angle_gamma   90.00
#
_symmetry.space_group_name_H-M   'P 1'
#
loop_
_entity.id
_entity.type
_entity.pdbx_description
1 polymer ?
#
loop_
_entity_poly.entity_id
_entity_poly.type
_entity_poly.pdbx_seq_one_letter_code
_entity_poly.pdbx_strand_id
1 'polypeptide(L)'
;AVELYTAAHQGGYPPATCALGVCYEYGDGVEEDKAKAVELYRQAAERGVVRAQCNLGFCYYQGIGVEEDDGEAVKWFAKAAERDYPRAIQLLAECYENGYGVKEDIGKAVELYRKADAKNYPPATCALGLCYELGTGVEMDKAKAVELYRKAAQRGHARSQCNLGFCY
;
A
#
# COMPACT_ATOMS: atom_id res chain seq x y z
N ALA A 1 -25.30 -0.61 -4.07
CA ALA A 1 -24.04 -1.34 -3.80
C ALA A 1 -23.99 -1.75 -2.32
N VAL A 2 -24.15 -0.81 -1.36
CA VAL A 2 -24.04 -1.06 0.09
C VAL A 2 -24.99 -2.15 0.57
N GLU A 3 -26.26 -2.13 0.17
CA GLU A 3 -27.24 -3.17 0.54
C GLU A 3 -26.80 -4.57 0.14
N LEU A 4 -26.21 -4.72 -1.05
CA LEU A 4 -25.67 -5.99 -1.53
C LEU A 4 -24.44 -6.43 -0.75
N TYR A 5 -23.55 -5.49 -0.41
CA TYR A 5 -22.39 -5.79 0.43
C TYR A 5 -22.82 -6.15 1.85
N THR A 6 -23.83 -5.48 2.40
CA THR A 6 -24.40 -5.80 3.71
C THR A 6 -25.02 -7.21 3.73
N ALA A 7 -25.81 -7.56 2.73
CA ALA A 7 -26.40 -8.89 2.63
C ALA A 7 -25.31 -9.97 2.50
N ALA A 8 -24.30 -9.75 1.67
CA ALA A 8 -23.19 -10.69 1.49
C ALA A 8 -22.29 -10.79 2.75
N HIS A 9 -22.08 -9.68 3.46
CA HIS A 9 -21.40 -9.66 4.77
C HIS A 9 -22.17 -10.49 5.81
N GLN A 10 -23.48 -10.29 5.92
CA GLN A 10 -24.35 -11.08 6.80
C GLN A 10 -24.36 -12.57 6.43
N GLY A 11 -24.24 -12.87 5.14
CA GLY A 11 -24.02 -14.23 4.62
C GLY A 11 -22.62 -14.79 4.88
N GLY A 12 -21.75 -14.04 5.54
CA GLY A 12 -20.41 -14.48 5.93
C GLY A 12 -19.37 -14.46 4.81
N TYR A 13 -19.54 -13.64 3.75
CA TYR A 13 -18.58 -13.53 2.64
C TYR A 13 -17.51 -12.46 2.91
N PRO A 14 -16.24 -12.84 3.21
CA PRO A 14 -15.22 -11.90 3.69
C PRO A 14 -14.85 -10.77 2.69
N PRO A 15 -14.81 -11.00 1.36
CA PRO A 15 -14.56 -9.91 0.43
C PRO A 15 -15.63 -8.81 0.46
N ALA A 16 -16.91 -9.16 0.71
CA ALA A 16 -17.97 -8.17 0.88
C ALA A 16 -17.82 -7.38 2.18
N THR A 17 -17.34 -8.02 3.25
CA THR A 17 -16.98 -7.33 4.50
C THR A 17 -15.92 -6.25 4.26
N CYS A 18 -14.88 -6.55 3.47
CA CYS A 18 -13.88 -5.57 3.07
C CYS A 18 -14.47 -4.45 2.21
N ALA A 19 -15.34 -4.77 1.26
CA ALA A 19 -16.00 -3.77 0.40
C ALA A 19 -16.92 -2.84 1.22
N LEU A 20 -17.64 -3.40 2.18
CA LEU A 20 -18.48 -2.62 3.10
C LEU A 20 -17.62 -1.69 3.97
N GLY A 21 -16.43 -2.14 4.42
CA GLY A 21 -15.46 -1.29 5.11
C GLY A 21 -15.04 -0.07 4.27
N VAL A 22 -14.80 -0.27 2.96
CA VAL A 22 -14.51 0.85 2.05
C VAL A 22 -15.68 1.83 1.97
N CYS A 23 -16.92 1.34 1.91
CA CYS A 23 -18.09 2.23 1.90
C CYS A 23 -18.17 3.10 3.16
N TYR A 24 -17.89 2.54 4.34
CA TYR A 24 -17.87 3.32 5.59
C TYR A 24 -16.67 4.26 5.70
N GLU A 25 -15.51 3.90 5.14
CA GLU A 25 -14.32 4.75 5.15
C GLU A 25 -14.54 6.06 4.38
N TYR A 26 -15.25 5.99 3.24
CA TYR A 26 -15.46 7.13 2.33
C TYR A 26 -16.87 7.70 2.34
N GLY A 27 -17.81 7.13 3.08
CA GLY A 27 -19.21 7.55 3.08
C GLY A 27 -19.96 7.19 1.80
N ASP A 28 -19.52 6.15 1.07
CA ASP A 28 -20.12 5.75 -0.20
C ASP A 28 -21.43 5.02 0.00
N GLY A 29 -22.56 5.74 -0.05
CA GLY A 29 -23.90 5.20 0.13
C GLY A 29 -24.30 4.89 1.58
N VAL A 30 -23.47 5.28 2.53
CA VAL A 30 -23.69 5.26 3.98
C VAL A 30 -23.05 6.50 4.59
N GLU A 31 -23.41 6.87 5.81
CA GLU A 31 -22.68 7.87 6.56
C GLU A 31 -21.25 7.41 6.85
N GLU A 32 -20.25 8.31 6.70
CA GLU A 32 -18.85 8.01 6.97
C GLU A 32 -18.66 7.59 8.42
N ASP A 33 -18.04 6.42 8.62
CA ASP A 33 -17.68 5.87 9.93
C ASP A 33 -16.36 5.11 9.82
N LYS A 34 -15.25 5.82 10.07
CA LYS A 34 -13.90 5.26 9.97
C LYS A 34 -13.62 4.17 11.01
N ALA A 35 -14.20 4.30 12.22
CA ALA A 35 -14.04 3.29 13.25
C ALA A 35 -14.70 1.97 12.82
N LYS A 36 -15.91 2.05 12.27
CA LYS A 36 -16.62 0.90 11.72
C LYS A 36 -15.91 0.30 10.51
N ALA A 37 -15.31 1.14 9.66
CA ALA A 37 -14.49 0.64 8.55
C ALA A 37 -13.32 -0.21 9.04
N VAL A 38 -12.61 0.24 10.08
CA VAL A 38 -11.50 -0.52 10.71
C VAL A 38 -11.98 -1.86 11.27
N GLU A 39 -13.13 -1.91 11.95
CA GLU A 39 -13.70 -3.16 12.45
C GLU A 39 -13.98 -4.15 11.30
N LEU A 40 -14.58 -3.67 10.22
CA LEU A 40 -14.88 -4.48 9.03
C LEU A 40 -13.58 -4.95 8.33
N TYR A 41 -12.58 -4.07 8.20
CA TYR A 41 -11.28 -4.48 7.67
C TYR A 41 -10.63 -5.54 8.53
N ARG A 42 -10.67 -5.42 9.87
CA ARG A 42 -10.13 -6.41 10.79
C ARG A 42 -10.80 -7.76 10.61
N GLN A 43 -12.13 -7.80 10.60
CA GLN A 43 -12.89 -9.04 10.38
C GLN A 43 -12.52 -9.73 9.06
N ALA A 44 -12.40 -8.95 7.97
CA ALA A 44 -12.02 -9.48 6.66
C ALA A 44 -10.55 -9.90 6.60
N ALA A 45 -9.64 -9.14 7.23
CA ALA A 45 -8.21 -9.40 7.27
C ALA A 45 -7.86 -10.68 8.04
N GLU A 46 -8.51 -10.91 9.17
CA GLU A 46 -8.39 -12.14 9.97
C GLU A 46 -8.86 -13.38 9.20
N ARG A 47 -9.82 -13.21 8.30
CA ARG A 47 -10.29 -14.25 7.39
C ARG A 47 -9.47 -14.36 6.10
N GLY A 48 -8.32 -13.67 6.02
CA GLY A 48 -7.34 -13.80 4.96
C GLY A 48 -7.62 -12.97 3.70
N VAL A 49 -8.52 -11.96 3.75
CA VAL A 49 -8.71 -11.02 2.63
C VAL A 49 -7.50 -10.10 2.55
N VAL A 50 -6.66 -10.31 1.56
CA VAL A 50 -5.36 -9.61 1.41
C VAL A 50 -5.53 -8.09 1.27
N ARG A 51 -6.57 -7.66 0.52
CA ARG A 51 -6.91 -6.23 0.40
C ARG A 51 -7.28 -5.62 1.76
N ALA A 52 -8.03 -6.35 2.58
CA ALA A 52 -8.41 -5.90 3.91
C ALA A 52 -7.19 -5.83 4.85
N GLN A 53 -6.25 -6.78 4.75
CA GLN A 53 -4.98 -6.71 5.49
C GLN A 53 -4.21 -5.45 5.15
N CYS A 54 -4.08 -5.12 3.86
CA CYS A 54 -3.41 -3.89 3.43
C CYS A 54 -4.16 -2.63 3.89
N ASN A 55 -5.49 -2.60 3.80
CA ASN A 55 -6.28 -1.44 4.25
C ASN A 55 -6.21 -1.27 5.77
N LEU A 56 -6.28 -2.36 6.54
CA LEU A 56 -6.15 -2.31 8.00
C LEU A 56 -4.75 -1.80 8.41
N GLY A 57 -3.70 -2.30 7.78
CA GLY A 57 -2.34 -1.79 7.98
C GLY A 57 -2.25 -0.29 7.68
N PHE A 58 -2.89 0.16 6.61
CA PHE A 58 -2.93 1.58 6.25
C PHE A 58 -3.70 2.44 7.25
N CYS A 59 -4.81 1.91 7.82
CA CYS A 59 -5.54 2.58 8.89
C CYS A 59 -4.65 2.79 10.12
N TYR A 60 -3.89 1.80 10.54
CA TYR A 60 -2.92 1.94 11.64
C TYR A 60 -1.80 2.90 11.30
N TYR A 61 -1.27 2.86 10.09
CA TYR A 61 -0.18 3.72 9.63
C TYR A 61 -0.56 5.21 9.59
N GLN A 62 -1.83 5.53 9.35
CA GLN A 62 -2.34 6.91 9.21
C GLN A 62 -3.25 7.35 10.36
N GLY A 63 -3.52 6.50 11.35
CA GLY A 63 -4.47 6.80 12.43
C GLY A 63 -5.92 6.98 11.93
N ILE A 64 -6.33 6.28 10.87
CA ILE A 64 -7.67 6.39 10.30
C ILE A 64 -8.64 5.50 11.07
N GLY A 65 -9.53 6.08 11.87
CA GLY A 65 -10.54 5.36 12.67
C GLY A 65 -9.96 4.47 13.78
N VAL A 66 -8.67 4.54 14.01
CA VAL A 66 -7.91 3.83 15.05
C VAL A 66 -6.71 4.70 15.44
N GLU A 67 -6.17 4.52 16.63
CA GLU A 67 -4.92 5.16 17.04
C GLU A 67 -3.76 4.67 16.13
N GLU A 68 -2.89 5.61 15.78
CA GLU A 68 -1.71 5.32 14.95
C GLU A 68 -0.79 4.31 15.65
N ASP A 69 -0.43 3.24 14.93
CA ASP A 69 0.47 2.19 15.40
C ASP A 69 1.26 1.60 14.23
N ASP A 70 2.46 2.13 14.03
CA ASP A 70 3.38 1.67 12.97
C ASP A 70 3.76 0.20 13.10
N GLY A 71 3.84 -0.33 14.33
CA GLY A 71 4.15 -1.73 14.58
C GLY A 71 3.02 -2.66 14.10
N GLU A 72 1.77 -2.31 14.39
CA GLU A 72 0.62 -3.03 13.85
C GLU A 72 0.50 -2.85 12.33
N ALA A 73 0.76 -1.64 11.81
CA ALA A 73 0.77 -1.40 10.37
C ALA A 73 1.72 -2.35 9.63
N VAL A 74 2.97 -2.44 10.10
CA VAL A 74 3.99 -3.34 9.53
C VAL A 74 3.56 -4.79 9.57
N LYS A 75 2.98 -5.27 10.67
CA LYS A 75 2.48 -6.65 10.78
C LYS A 75 1.43 -6.97 9.70
N TRP A 76 0.50 -6.05 9.48
CA TRP A 76 -0.55 -6.24 8.49
C TRP A 76 -0.04 -6.08 7.05
N PHE A 77 0.87 -5.12 6.80
CA PHE A 77 1.52 -5.02 5.50
C PHE A 77 2.35 -6.26 5.16
N ALA A 78 3.09 -6.81 6.14
CA ALA A 78 3.86 -8.04 5.96
C ALA A 78 2.98 -9.22 5.57
N LYS A 79 1.84 -9.44 6.27
CA LYS A 79 0.87 -10.50 5.92
C LYS A 79 0.36 -10.37 4.49
N ALA A 80 0.02 -9.15 4.07
CA ALA A 80 -0.43 -8.91 2.69
C ALA A 80 0.70 -9.05 1.66
N ALA A 81 1.94 -8.67 2.02
CA ALA A 81 3.12 -8.78 1.18
C ALA A 81 3.58 -10.23 0.96
N GLU A 82 3.36 -11.13 1.95
CA GLU A 82 3.54 -12.59 1.82
C GLU A 82 2.64 -13.20 0.74
N ARG A 83 1.47 -12.58 0.52
CA ARG A 83 0.52 -12.96 -0.54
C ARG A 83 0.76 -12.19 -1.83
N ASP A 84 1.93 -11.58 -1.99
CA ASP A 84 2.36 -10.83 -3.17
C ASP A 84 1.46 -9.64 -3.54
N TYR A 85 0.82 -8.98 -2.57
CA TYR A 85 -0.01 -7.81 -2.81
C TYR A 85 0.86 -6.56 -3.04
N PRO A 86 0.91 -5.99 -4.26
CA PRO A 86 1.94 -5.02 -4.62
C PRO A 86 1.89 -3.73 -3.80
N ARG A 87 0.70 -3.24 -3.47
CA ARG A 87 0.53 -2.06 -2.61
C ARG A 87 1.10 -2.29 -1.21
N ALA A 88 0.86 -3.46 -0.62
CA ALA A 88 1.38 -3.78 0.70
C ALA A 88 2.91 -3.96 0.69
N ILE A 89 3.46 -4.55 -0.37
CA ILE A 89 4.92 -4.68 -0.54
C ILE A 89 5.56 -3.29 -0.59
N GLN A 90 4.97 -2.33 -1.33
CA GLN A 90 5.47 -0.96 -1.41
C GLN A 90 5.36 -0.23 -0.06
N LEU A 91 4.23 -0.33 0.64
CA LEU A 91 4.06 0.29 1.96
C LEU A 91 5.02 -0.30 3.01
N LEU A 92 5.26 -1.62 2.96
CA LEU A 92 6.25 -2.26 3.80
C LEU A 92 7.67 -1.78 3.48
N ALA A 93 7.98 -1.53 2.20
CA ALA A 93 9.25 -0.95 1.79
C ALA A 93 9.44 0.46 2.38
N GLU A 94 8.41 1.30 2.34
CA GLU A 94 8.43 2.63 2.97
C GLU A 94 8.66 2.56 4.48
N CYS A 95 8.07 1.57 5.15
CA CYS A 95 8.31 1.35 6.58
C CYS A 95 9.78 1.01 6.86
N TYR A 96 10.41 0.16 6.03
CA TYR A 96 11.86 -0.13 6.18
C TYR A 96 12.74 1.05 5.77
N GLU A 97 12.36 1.83 4.77
CA GLU A 97 13.12 3.01 4.33
C GLU A 97 13.20 4.08 5.41
N ASN A 98 12.10 4.29 6.16
CA ASN A 98 11.97 5.38 7.13
C ASN A 98 12.06 4.92 8.60
N GLY A 99 12.12 3.61 8.86
CA GLY A 99 12.14 3.08 10.22
C GLY A 99 10.79 3.14 10.94
N TYR A 100 9.65 3.17 10.21
CA TYR A 100 8.32 3.19 10.80
C TYR A 100 7.92 1.80 11.29
N GLY A 101 7.76 1.63 12.60
CA GLY A 101 7.39 0.37 13.25
C GLY A 101 8.40 -0.77 13.12
N VAL A 102 9.51 -0.55 12.41
CA VAL A 102 10.65 -1.47 12.24
C VAL A 102 11.95 -0.69 12.28
N LYS A 103 13.06 -1.39 12.52
CA LYS A 103 14.38 -0.77 12.34
C LYS A 103 14.58 -0.43 10.85
N GLU A 104 15.08 0.78 10.60
CA GLU A 104 15.45 1.21 9.26
C GLU A 104 16.40 0.21 8.59
N ASP A 105 16.06 -0.17 7.37
CA ASP A 105 16.83 -1.08 6.51
C ASP A 105 16.61 -0.72 5.05
N ILE A 106 17.45 0.16 4.54
CA ILE A 106 17.37 0.67 3.17
C ILE A 106 17.59 -0.44 2.14
N GLY A 107 18.47 -1.42 2.42
CA GLY A 107 18.69 -2.55 1.53
C GLY A 107 17.43 -3.37 1.33
N LYS A 108 16.73 -3.66 2.43
CA LYS A 108 15.46 -4.38 2.41
C LYS A 108 14.34 -3.57 1.75
N ALA A 109 14.31 -2.24 1.95
CA ALA A 109 13.36 -1.38 1.25
C ALA A 109 13.52 -1.48 -0.26
N VAL A 110 14.75 -1.38 -0.77
CA VAL A 110 15.05 -1.52 -2.20
C VAL A 110 14.66 -2.90 -2.75
N GLU A 111 14.92 -3.98 -2.02
CA GLU A 111 14.50 -5.34 -2.42
C GLU A 111 12.97 -5.43 -2.56
N LEU A 112 12.23 -4.85 -1.61
CA LEU A 112 10.77 -4.80 -1.64
C LEU A 112 10.25 -3.93 -2.79
N TYR A 113 10.87 -2.76 -3.05
CA TYR A 113 10.50 -1.94 -4.21
C TYR A 113 10.72 -2.70 -5.52
N ARG A 114 11.84 -3.44 -5.67
CA ARG A 114 12.08 -4.30 -6.83
C ARG A 114 11.01 -5.39 -6.96
N LYS A 115 10.62 -6.01 -5.84
CA LYS A 115 9.56 -7.03 -5.82
C LYS A 115 8.23 -6.45 -6.29
N ALA A 116 7.85 -5.25 -5.84
CA ALA A 116 6.62 -4.59 -6.24
C ALA A 116 6.68 -4.08 -7.70
N ASP A 117 7.85 -3.60 -8.17
CA ASP A 117 8.08 -3.23 -9.57
C ASP A 117 7.92 -4.44 -10.52
N ALA A 118 8.43 -5.61 -10.13
CA ALA A 118 8.24 -6.86 -10.88
C ALA A 118 6.75 -7.27 -11.00
N LYS A 119 5.91 -6.83 -10.06
CA LYS A 119 4.44 -6.97 -10.14
C LYS A 119 3.79 -5.84 -10.96
N ASN A 120 4.59 -5.02 -11.62
CA ASN A 120 4.11 -3.89 -12.42
C ASN A 120 3.34 -2.82 -11.63
N TYR A 121 3.74 -2.53 -10.41
CA TYR A 121 3.11 -1.53 -9.55
C TYR A 121 3.80 -0.16 -9.71
N PRO A 122 3.19 0.83 -10.40
CA PRO A 122 3.85 2.07 -10.76
C PRO A 122 4.38 2.91 -9.58
N PRO A 123 3.68 2.99 -8.42
CA PRO A 123 4.22 3.70 -7.26
C PRO A 123 5.58 3.13 -6.79
N ALA A 124 5.72 1.80 -6.73
CA ALA A 124 6.99 1.17 -6.35
C ALA A 124 8.08 1.34 -7.42
N THR A 125 7.69 1.30 -8.71
CA THR A 125 8.60 1.61 -9.82
C THR A 125 9.16 3.04 -9.69
N CYS A 126 8.31 4.00 -9.29
CA CYS A 126 8.72 5.38 -9.03
C CYS A 126 9.67 5.48 -7.82
N ALA A 127 9.35 4.81 -6.72
CA ALA A 127 10.19 4.78 -5.53
C ALA A 127 11.57 4.18 -5.82
N LEU A 128 11.62 3.08 -6.58
CA LEU A 128 12.87 2.49 -7.04
C LEU A 128 13.68 3.46 -7.94
N GLY A 129 13.00 4.23 -8.80
CA GLY A 129 13.62 5.28 -9.59
C GLY A 129 14.29 6.34 -8.71
N LEU A 130 13.63 6.78 -7.63
CA LEU A 130 14.22 7.70 -6.64
C LEU A 130 15.45 7.11 -5.95
N CYS A 131 15.41 5.82 -5.60
CA CYS A 131 16.57 5.14 -5.01
C CYS A 131 17.80 5.22 -5.95
N TYR A 132 17.62 4.99 -7.25
CA TYR A 132 18.70 5.11 -8.24
C TYR A 132 19.11 6.56 -8.50
N GLU A 133 18.19 7.51 -8.46
CA GLU A 133 18.50 8.93 -8.64
C GLU A 133 19.38 9.47 -7.52
N LEU A 134 19.07 9.07 -6.27
CA LEU A 134 19.74 9.58 -5.06
C LEU A 134 20.89 8.68 -4.58
N GLY A 135 21.02 7.47 -5.10
CA GLY A 135 21.98 6.47 -4.59
C GLY A 135 21.57 5.89 -3.23
N THR A 136 20.27 5.85 -2.92
CA THR A 136 19.75 5.37 -1.63
C THR A 136 19.63 3.85 -1.67
N GLY A 137 20.52 3.14 -0.95
CA GLY A 137 20.57 1.67 -0.91
C GLY A 137 21.00 0.98 -2.20
N VAL A 138 21.33 1.75 -3.23
CA VAL A 138 21.88 1.30 -4.52
C VAL A 138 22.95 2.29 -4.99
N GLU A 139 23.82 1.87 -5.88
CA GLU A 139 24.70 2.81 -6.58
C GLU A 139 23.88 3.80 -7.41
N MET A 140 24.24 5.08 -7.35
CA MET A 140 23.54 6.13 -8.09
C MET A 140 23.62 5.87 -9.60
N ASP A 141 22.46 5.82 -10.25
CA ASP A 141 22.34 5.63 -11.69
C ASP A 141 21.16 6.45 -12.23
N LYS A 142 21.44 7.67 -12.69
CA LYS A 142 20.44 8.58 -13.23
C LYS A 142 19.79 8.05 -14.51
N ALA A 143 20.51 7.28 -15.33
CA ALA A 143 19.95 6.70 -16.55
C ALA A 143 18.91 5.64 -16.20
N LYS A 144 19.19 4.80 -15.20
CA LYS A 144 18.26 3.84 -14.66
C LYS A 144 17.03 4.48 -14.01
N ALA A 145 17.24 5.56 -13.27
CA ALA A 145 16.13 6.34 -12.70
C ALA A 145 15.16 6.83 -13.78
N VAL A 146 15.68 7.44 -14.85
CA VAL A 146 14.88 7.91 -16.01
C VAL A 146 14.12 6.74 -16.67
N GLU A 147 14.75 5.59 -16.84
CA GLU A 147 14.08 4.39 -17.38
C GLU A 147 12.88 3.97 -16.52
N LEU A 148 13.07 3.92 -15.19
CA LEU A 148 12.03 3.56 -14.23
C LEU A 148 10.89 4.61 -14.19
N TYR A 149 11.24 5.90 -14.19
CA TYR A 149 10.21 6.94 -14.25
C TYR A 149 9.41 6.87 -15.55
N ARG A 150 10.05 6.62 -16.69
CA ARG A 150 9.36 6.43 -17.98
C ARG A 150 8.42 5.23 -17.94
N LYS A 151 8.88 4.09 -17.37
CA LYS A 151 8.05 2.88 -17.20
C LYS A 151 6.81 3.16 -16.36
N ALA A 152 6.93 3.87 -15.24
CA ALA A 152 5.81 4.21 -14.38
C ALA A 152 4.90 5.29 -15.00
N ALA A 153 5.48 6.29 -15.68
CA ALA A 153 4.75 7.37 -16.35
C ALA A 153 3.86 6.84 -17.49
N GLN A 154 4.35 5.88 -18.28
CA GLN A 154 3.56 5.20 -19.33
C GLN A 154 2.32 4.47 -18.78
N ARG A 155 2.31 4.15 -17.49
CA ARG A 155 1.17 3.55 -16.78
C ARG A 155 0.30 4.57 -16.05
N GLY A 156 0.48 5.85 -16.36
CA GLY A 156 -0.32 6.94 -15.81
C GLY A 156 0.07 7.40 -14.42
N HIS A 157 1.26 7.02 -13.90
CA HIS A 157 1.69 7.46 -12.58
C HIS A 157 2.14 8.93 -12.60
N ALA A 158 1.30 9.82 -12.07
CA ALA A 158 1.49 11.27 -12.16
C ALA A 158 2.82 11.76 -11.57
N ARG A 159 3.24 11.22 -10.41
CA ARG A 159 4.52 11.59 -9.79
C ARG A 159 5.71 11.23 -10.70
N SER A 160 5.65 10.08 -11.37
CA SER A 160 6.70 9.68 -12.32
C SER A 160 6.71 10.54 -13.57
N GLN A 161 5.55 11.02 -14.05
CA GLN A 161 5.47 11.96 -15.15
C GLN A 161 6.14 13.28 -14.78
N CYS A 162 5.91 13.76 -13.55
CA CYS A 162 6.56 14.95 -13.01
C CYS A 162 8.07 14.77 -12.90
N ASN A 163 8.53 13.68 -12.24
CA ASN A 163 9.96 13.38 -12.09
C ASN A 163 10.66 13.25 -13.45
N LEU A 164 10.03 12.60 -14.42
CA LEU A 164 10.57 12.49 -15.76
C LEU A 164 10.72 13.86 -16.43
N GLY A 165 9.76 14.78 -16.21
CA GLY A 165 9.84 16.15 -16.71
C GLY A 165 11.03 16.94 -16.14
N PHE A 166 11.43 16.68 -14.90
CA PHE A 166 12.63 17.29 -14.29
C PHE A 166 13.95 16.72 -14.82
N CYS A 167 13.90 15.54 -15.43
CA CYS A 167 15.09 14.89 -15.99
C CYS A 167 15.44 15.39 -17.41
N TYR A 168 14.59 16.22 -18.05
CA TYR A 168 14.78 16.80 -19.38
C TYR A 168 15.05 18.29 -19.33
#